data_50faf6ad0bb2d2339589f76f6dfce914
#
_entry.id   50faf6ad0bb2d2339589f76f6dfce914
#
_cell.length_a   1.000
_cell.length_b   1.000
_cell.length_c   1.000
_cell.angle_alpha   90.00
_cell.angle_beta   90.00
_cell.angle_gamma   90.00
#
_symmetry.space_group_name_H-M   'P 1'
#
loop_
_entity.id
_entity.type
_entity.pdbx_description
1 polymer ?
#
loop_
_entity_poly.entity_id
_entity_poly.type
_entity_poly.pdbx_seq_one_letter_code
_entity_poly.pdbx_strand_id
1 'polypeptide(L)'
;MDIASVVVTCAAVLANVGIAAADVARAPFVLANSAEVGVPRTWLPALALLKAAGAAGLLLGLFGIRPLGIAAGAGLVLFYVGALTAHVRARVFHNIAFPGLFLALAAGALTLAAAR
;
A
#
# COMPACT_ATOMS: atom_id res chain seq x y z
N MET A 1 21.26 -3.94 -9.60
CA MET A 1 19.85 -3.55 -9.42
C MET A 1 19.35 -2.98 -10.74
N ASP A 2 18.29 -3.51 -11.28
CA ASP A 2 17.78 -3.09 -12.59
C ASP A 2 16.83 -1.90 -12.47
N ILE A 3 16.57 -1.28 -13.62
CA ILE A 3 15.70 -0.09 -13.70
C ILE A 3 14.27 -0.42 -13.22
N ALA A 4 13.75 -1.60 -13.60
CA ALA A 4 12.40 -1.99 -13.21
C ALA A 4 12.26 -2.07 -11.68
N SER A 5 13.23 -2.68 -10.98
CA SER A 5 13.25 -2.74 -9.53
C SER A 5 13.24 -1.35 -8.90
N VAL A 6 14.06 -0.43 -9.41
CA VAL A 6 14.13 0.94 -8.88
C VAL A 6 12.82 1.68 -9.13
N VAL A 7 12.32 1.67 -10.35
CA VAL A 7 11.14 2.44 -10.74
C VAL A 7 9.89 1.95 -10.00
N VAL A 8 9.63 0.64 -10.05
CA VAL A 8 8.42 0.06 -9.44
C VAL A 8 8.46 0.19 -7.91
N THR A 9 9.60 -0.10 -7.30
CA THR A 9 9.74 -0.01 -5.85
C THR A 9 9.61 1.45 -5.39
N CYS A 10 10.26 2.38 -6.06
CA CYS A 10 10.14 3.80 -5.71
C CYS A 10 8.71 4.32 -5.90
N ALA A 11 8.02 3.89 -6.96
CA ALA A 11 6.62 4.24 -7.17
C ALA A 11 5.75 3.72 -6.04
N ALA A 12 5.95 2.46 -5.63
CA ALA A 12 5.22 1.87 -4.50
C ALA A 12 5.52 2.61 -3.19
N VAL A 13 6.78 2.93 -2.93
CA VAL A 13 7.19 3.67 -1.72
C VAL A 13 6.53 5.04 -1.68
N LEU A 14 6.64 5.82 -2.76
CA LEU A 14 6.08 7.16 -2.83
C LEU A 14 4.56 7.15 -2.70
N ALA A 15 3.89 6.23 -3.38
CA ALA A 15 2.44 6.10 -3.30
C ALA A 15 1.98 5.77 -1.87
N ASN A 16 2.65 4.85 -1.19
CA ASN A 16 2.29 4.44 0.17
C ASN A 16 2.62 5.52 1.21
N VAL A 17 3.74 6.22 1.07
CA VAL A 17 4.05 7.37 1.92
C VAL A 17 3.02 8.48 1.73
N GLY A 18 2.65 8.76 0.49
CA GLY A 18 1.67 9.80 0.18
C GLY A 18 0.30 9.50 0.79
N ILE A 19 -0.20 8.27 0.64
CA ILE A 19 -1.50 7.90 1.21
C ILE A 19 -1.44 7.76 2.73
N ALA A 20 -0.32 7.32 3.29
CA ALA A 20 -0.15 7.29 4.74
C ALA A 20 -0.19 8.70 5.33
N ALA A 21 0.42 9.67 4.68
CA ALA A 21 0.36 11.07 5.07
C ALA A 21 -1.07 11.61 5.01
N ALA A 22 -1.81 11.27 3.96
CA ALA A 22 -3.23 11.65 3.82
C ALA A 22 -4.09 11.03 4.91
N ASP A 23 -3.83 9.78 5.30
CA ASP A 23 -4.54 9.10 6.40
C ASP A 23 -4.31 9.83 7.73
N VAL A 24 -3.06 10.15 8.04
CA VAL A 24 -2.71 10.85 9.29
C VAL A 24 -3.29 12.26 9.31
N ALA A 25 -3.25 12.95 8.18
CA ALA A 25 -3.83 14.29 8.03
C ALA A 25 -5.36 14.27 7.99
N ARG A 26 -5.99 13.09 7.94
CA ARG A 26 -7.44 12.92 7.82
C ARG A 26 -7.99 13.73 6.64
N ALA A 27 -7.37 13.56 5.47
CA ALA A 27 -7.80 14.24 4.26
C ALA A 27 -9.27 13.92 3.96
N PRO A 28 -10.05 14.89 3.43
CA PRO A 28 -11.47 14.68 3.20
C PRO A 28 -11.79 13.45 2.37
N PHE A 29 -11.01 13.17 1.32
CA PHE A 29 -11.24 11.99 0.48
C PHE A 29 -10.99 10.68 1.24
N VAL A 30 -10.03 10.66 2.18
CA VAL A 30 -9.75 9.49 3.03
C VAL A 30 -10.92 9.23 3.95
N LEU A 31 -11.43 10.27 4.61
CA LEU A 31 -12.57 10.13 5.52
C LEU A 31 -13.82 9.67 4.79
N ALA A 32 -14.08 10.22 3.61
CA ALA A 32 -15.23 9.83 2.81
C ALA A 32 -15.13 8.36 2.37
N ASN A 33 -13.96 7.94 1.87
CA ASN A 33 -13.75 6.56 1.44
C ASN A 33 -13.88 5.57 2.60
N SER A 34 -13.28 5.88 3.75
CA SER A 34 -13.36 5.04 4.95
C SER A 34 -14.81 4.83 5.39
N ALA A 35 -15.60 5.91 5.38
CA ALA A 35 -17.01 5.83 5.73
C ALA A 35 -17.79 4.95 4.75
N GLU A 36 -17.55 5.11 3.45
CA GLU A 36 -18.24 4.33 2.42
C GLU A 36 -17.98 2.83 2.55
N VAL A 37 -16.73 2.43 2.82
CA VAL A 37 -16.33 1.02 2.90
C VAL A 37 -16.48 0.43 4.30
N GLY A 38 -17.00 1.20 5.25
CA GLY A 38 -17.29 0.72 6.60
C GLY A 38 -16.07 0.59 7.51
N VAL A 39 -15.00 1.33 7.22
CA VAL A 39 -13.79 1.34 8.06
C VAL A 39 -13.90 2.46 9.10
N PRO A 40 -13.82 2.14 10.40
CA PRO A 40 -13.88 3.16 11.45
C PRO A 40 -12.71 4.16 11.34
N ARG A 41 -12.99 5.42 11.61
CA ARG A 41 -11.97 6.49 11.61
C ARG A 41 -10.84 6.21 12.59
N THR A 42 -11.14 5.53 13.70
CA THR A 42 -10.15 5.14 14.71
C THR A 42 -9.08 4.19 14.19
N TRP A 43 -9.34 3.51 13.07
CA TRP A 43 -8.37 2.62 12.45
C TRP A 43 -7.33 3.35 11.60
N LEU A 44 -7.59 4.60 11.19
CA LEU A 44 -6.73 5.32 10.25
C LEU A 44 -5.27 5.43 10.70
N PRO A 45 -4.95 5.74 11.98
CA PRO A 45 -3.55 5.78 12.40
C PRO A 45 -2.83 4.44 12.23
N ALA A 46 -3.48 3.32 12.55
CA ALA A 46 -2.91 1.99 12.39
C ALA A 46 -2.72 1.64 10.91
N LEU A 47 -3.70 1.97 10.07
CA LEU A 47 -3.62 1.75 8.62
C LEU A 47 -2.49 2.58 8.01
N ALA A 48 -2.34 3.83 8.44
CA ALA A 48 -1.23 4.69 8.01
C ALA A 48 0.12 4.10 8.41
N LEU A 49 0.23 3.60 9.62
CA LEU A 49 1.45 2.96 10.12
C LEU A 49 1.82 1.74 9.30
N LEU A 50 0.84 0.89 8.96
CA LEU A 50 1.08 -0.30 8.14
C LEU A 50 1.60 0.07 6.75
N LYS A 51 1.02 1.09 6.12
CA LYS A 51 1.47 1.58 4.82
C LYS A 51 2.88 2.17 4.89
N ALA A 52 3.14 2.98 5.92
CA ALA A 52 4.46 3.58 6.13
C ALA A 52 5.53 2.51 6.41
N ALA A 53 5.21 1.51 7.24
CA ALA A 53 6.11 0.40 7.52
C ALA A 53 6.39 -0.42 6.26
N GLY A 54 5.38 -0.67 5.44
CA GLY A 54 5.55 -1.34 4.15
C GLY A 54 6.46 -0.56 3.21
N ALA A 55 6.26 0.74 3.12
CA ALA A 55 7.12 1.63 2.31
C ALA A 55 8.58 1.59 2.80
N ALA A 56 8.78 1.72 4.11
CA ALA A 56 10.12 1.66 4.69
C ALA A 56 10.80 0.31 4.44
N GLY A 57 10.06 -0.79 4.59
CA GLY A 57 10.58 -2.13 4.34
C GLY A 57 10.95 -2.37 2.87
N LEU A 58 10.13 -1.88 1.94
CA LEU A 58 10.45 -1.94 0.51
C LEU A 58 11.72 -1.16 0.19
N LEU A 59 11.86 0.03 0.76
CA LEU A 59 13.02 0.88 0.55
C LEU A 59 14.29 0.22 1.08
N LEU A 60 14.25 -0.30 2.31
CA LEU A 60 15.38 -1.02 2.90
C LEU A 60 15.73 -2.27 2.11
N GLY A 61 14.74 -2.97 1.58
CA GLY A 61 14.95 -4.11 0.68
C GLY A 61 15.70 -3.72 -0.58
N LEU A 62 15.38 -2.55 -1.13
CA LEU A 62 16.05 -2.01 -2.31
C LEU A 62 17.53 -1.71 -2.03
N PHE A 63 17.86 -1.30 -0.81
CA PHE A 63 19.23 -1.02 -0.38
C PHE A 63 20.01 -2.24 0.09
N GLY A 64 19.45 -3.44 -0.07
CA GLY A 64 20.20 -4.68 0.16
C GLY A 64 19.63 -5.62 1.22
N ILE A 65 18.63 -5.22 2.01
CA ILE A 65 18.00 -6.11 3.00
C ILE A 65 16.81 -6.81 2.32
N ARG A 66 17.12 -7.72 1.40
CA ARG A 66 16.14 -8.40 0.56
C ARG A 66 14.99 -9.07 1.34
N PRO A 67 15.24 -9.83 2.42
CA PRO A 67 14.13 -10.45 3.17
C PRO A 67 13.12 -9.43 3.70
N LEU A 68 13.58 -8.25 4.08
CA LEU A 68 12.72 -7.18 4.56
C LEU A 68 11.85 -6.61 3.43
N GLY A 69 12.42 -6.47 2.24
CA GLY A 69 11.67 -6.06 1.05
C GLY A 69 10.60 -7.06 0.67
N ILE A 70 10.90 -8.36 0.74
CA ILE A 70 9.93 -9.42 0.48
C ILE A 70 8.81 -9.39 1.52
N ALA A 71 9.14 -9.29 2.79
CA ALA A 71 8.15 -9.24 3.86
C ALA A 71 7.25 -8.01 3.74
N ALA A 72 7.83 -6.85 3.47
CA ALA A 72 7.08 -5.61 3.29
C ALA A 72 6.16 -5.67 2.07
N GLY A 73 6.64 -6.18 0.96
CA GLY A 73 5.84 -6.37 -0.25
C GLY A 73 4.68 -7.32 -0.02
N ALA A 74 4.92 -8.44 0.64
CA ALA A 74 3.87 -9.39 1.00
C ALA A 74 2.82 -8.77 1.92
N GLY A 75 3.25 -8.00 2.92
CA GLY A 75 2.36 -7.30 3.84
C GLY A 75 1.48 -6.28 3.13
N LEU A 76 2.05 -5.51 2.21
CA LEU A 76 1.28 -4.54 1.41
C LEU A 76 0.30 -5.22 0.47
N VAL A 77 0.67 -6.34 -0.16
CA VAL A 77 -0.25 -7.13 -0.99
C VAL A 77 -1.45 -7.58 -0.16
N LEU A 78 -1.21 -8.13 1.01
CA LEU A 78 -2.29 -8.55 1.92
C LEU A 78 -3.16 -7.37 2.34
N PHE A 79 -2.54 -6.23 2.64
CA PHE A 79 -3.25 -5.01 3.01
C PHE A 79 -4.23 -4.59 1.90
N TYR A 80 -3.77 -4.53 0.66
CA TYR A 80 -4.61 -4.06 -0.46
C TYR A 80 -5.61 -5.12 -0.93
N VAL A 81 -5.33 -6.40 -0.74
CA VAL A 81 -6.35 -7.44 -0.90
C VAL A 81 -7.48 -7.21 0.10
N GLY A 82 -7.15 -6.87 1.35
CA GLY A 82 -8.13 -6.50 2.36
C GLY A 82 -8.92 -5.25 1.97
N ALA A 83 -8.24 -4.23 1.43
CA ALA A 83 -8.89 -3.01 0.98
C ALA A 83 -9.86 -3.26 -0.17
N LEU A 84 -9.46 -4.07 -1.16
CA LEU A 84 -10.34 -4.48 -2.25
C LEU A 84 -11.55 -5.26 -1.74
N THR A 85 -11.31 -6.17 -0.79
CA THR A 85 -12.39 -6.94 -0.16
C THR A 85 -13.40 -6.01 0.52
N ALA A 86 -12.93 -4.98 1.24
CA ALA A 86 -13.80 -3.99 1.88
C ALA A 86 -14.65 -3.24 0.85
N HIS A 87 -14.04 -2.82 -0.27
CA HIS A 87 -14.77 -2.16 -1.37
C HIS A 87 -15.85 -3.07 -1.97
N VAL A 88 -15.51 -4.32 -2.26
CA VAL A 88 -16.45 -5.26 -2.86
C VAL A 88 -17.60 -5.58 -1.89
N ARG A 89 -17.31 -5.80 -0.61
CA ARG A 89 -18.33 -6.10 0.39
C ARG A 89 -19.29 -4.93 0.61
N ALA A 90 -18.78 -3.71 0.55
CA ALA A 90 -19.59 -2.49 0.66
C ALA A 90 -20.25 -2.09 -0.65
N ARG A 91 -19.95 -2.79 -1.76
CA ARG A 91 -20.40 -2.49 -3.11
C ARG A 91 -19.99 -1.06 -3.56
N VAL A 92 -18.81 -0.63 -3.17
CA VAL A 92 -18.24 0.65 -3.54
C VAL A 92 -17.25 0.42 -4.69
N PHE A 93 -17.68 0.71 -5.91
CA PHE A 93 -16.89 0.42 -7.11
C PHE A 93 -16.36 1.67 -7.82
N HIS A 94 -16.89 2.85 -7.52
CA HIS A 94 -16.53 4.08 -8.24
C HIS A 94 -15.05 4.48 -8.08
N ASN A 95 -14.41 4.08 -6.99
CA ASN A 95 -13.00 4.36 -6.72
C ASN A 95 -12.17 3.11 -6.45
N ILE A 96 -12.66 1.92 -6.84
CA ILE A 96 -11.96 0.65 -6.57
C ILE A 96 -10.62 0.56 -7.31
N ALA A 97 -10.43 1.36 -8.36
CA ALA A 97 -9.16 1.44 -9.06
C ALA A 97 -8.01 1.89 -8.14
N PHE A 98 -8.28 2.68 -7.11
CA PHE A 98 -7.28 3.15 -6.15
C PHE A 98 -6.59 1.98 -5.43
N PRO A 99 -7.30 1.16 -4.63
CA PRO A 99 -6.67 0.01 -4.00
C PRO A 99 -6.18 -1.03 -5.01
N GLY A 100 -6.83 -1.14 -6.17
CA GLY A 100 -6.39 -2.02 -7.24
C GLY A 100 -5.03 -1.63 -7.80
N LEU A 101 -4.81 -0.34 -8.06
CA LEU A 101 -3.52 0.17 -8.51
C LEU A 101 -2.43 0.01 -7.45
N PHE A 102 -2.75 0.28 -6.19
CA PHE A 102 -1.82 0.09 -5.08
C PHE A 102 -1.45 -1.39 -4.92
N LEU A 103 -2.42 -2.29 -5.09
CA LEU A 103 -2.15 -3.74 -5.11
C LEU A 103 -1.19 -4.11 -6.24
N ALA A 104 -1.40 -3.59 -7.43
CA ALA A 104 -0.53 -3.85 -8.57
C ALA A 104 0.91 -3.39 -8.29
N LEU A 105 1.08 -2.20 -7.72
CA LEU A 105 2.40 -1.70 -7.33
C LEU A 105 3.05 -2.59 -6.26
N ALA A 106 2.30 -2.99 -5.25
CA ALA A 106 2.80 -3.86 -4.19
C ALA A 106 3.20 -5.24 -4.73
N ALA A 107 2.37 -5.83 -5.59
CA ALA A 107 2.65 -7.12 -6.21
C ALA A 107 3.88 -7.04 -7.13
N GLY A 108 4.01 -5.97 -7.89
CA GLY A 108 5.18 -5.72 -8.73
C GLY A 108 6.46 -5.59 -7.90
N ALA A 109 6.42 -4.80 -6.84
CA ALA A 109 7.56 -4.62 -5.94
C ALA A 109 7.94 -5.94 -5.25
N LEU A 110 6.96 -6.72 -4.80
CA LEU A 110 7.18 -8.03 -4.20
C LEU A 110 7.84 -8.99 -5.18
N THR A 111 7.31 -9.09 -6.40
CA THR A 111 7.83 -9.97 -7.44
C THR A 111 9.28 -9.63 -7.76
N LEU A 112 9.59 -8.35 -7.93
CA LEU A 112 10.94 -7.90 -8.21
C LEU A 112 11.89 -8.14 -7.03
N ALA A 113 11.43 -7.94 -5.80
CA ALA A 113 12.21 -8.24 -4.60
C ALA A 113 12.54 -9.73 -4.51
N ALA A 114 11.57 -10.59 -4.79
CA ALA A 114 11.76 -12.04 -4.78
C ALA A 114 12.71 -12.53 -5.89
N ALA A 115 12.74 -11.83 -7.03
CA ALA A 115 13.59 -12.17 -8.18
C ALA A 115 15.02 -11.65 -8.06
N ARG A 116 15.27 -10.68 -7.19
CA ARG A 116 16.64 -10.12 -6.99
C ARG A 116 17.59 -11.10 -6.33
#